data_8cde5032411f84dc99255e05c58d13cb
#
_entry.id   8cde5032411f84dc99255e05c58d13cb
#
_cell.length_a   1.000
_cell.length_b   1.000
_cell.length_c   1.000
_cell.angle_alpha   90.00
_cell.angle_beta   90.00
_cell.angle_gamma   90.00
#
_symmetry.space_group_name_H-M   'P 1'
#
loop_
_entity.id
_entity.type
_entity.pdbx_description
1 polymer ?
#
loop_
_entity_poly.entity_id
_entity_poly.type
_entity_poly.pdbx_seq_one_letter_code
_entity_poly.pdbx_strand_id
1 'polypeptide(L)'
;MNRDVYENCRKFLKKYPGTIAWRVKKHASVIQRHINDDEVVLYTFIGQKDTMLIQPFFTTVIVFTNKRMLLGRKKYLGRSFYTSITPDMLNDFEIRTGLFFGSIEIDTVKEHFIINGLSKKSLGEIEDSISKYLINEKIKILKNRKETNE
;
A
#
# COMPACT_ATOMS: atom_id res chain seq x y z
N MET A 1 -11.61 4.58 8.23
CA MET A 1 -11.17 5.21 6.97
C MET A 1 -12.24 4.99 5.90
N ASN A 2 -12.36 5.91 4.97
CA ASN A 2 -13.33 5.82 3.88
C ASN A 2 -13.01 4.64 2.94
N ARG A 3 -14.03 3.91 2.48
CA ARG A 3 -13.88 2.84 1.48
C ARG A 3 -13.57 3.37 0.07
N ASP A 4 -13.78 4.64 -0.19
CA ASP A 4 -13.40 5.29 -1.45
C ASP A 4 -11.88 5.45 -1.53
N VAL A 5 -11.26 4.60 -2.32
CA VAL A 5 -9.80 4.56 -2.48
C VAL A 5 -9.26 5.85 -3.08
N TYR A 6 -9.96 6.42 -4.05
CA TYR A 6 -9.54 7.70 -4.65
C TYR A 6 -9.54 8.84 -3.64
N GLU A 7 -10.58 8.93 -2.81
CA GLU A 7 -10.65 9.95 -1.76
C GLU A 7 -9.53 9.76 -0.72
N ASN A 8 -9.23 8.53 -0.35
CA ASN A 8 -8.10 8.24 0.54
C ASN A 8 -6.76 8.66 -0.07
N CYS A 9 -6.54 8.40 -1.36
CA CYS A 9 -5.36 8.89 -2.08
C CYS A 9 -5.28 10.42 -2.08
N ARG A 10 -6.38 11.10 -2.33
CA ARG A 10 -6.44 12.57 -2.29
C ARG A 10 -6.07 13.11 -0.91
N LYS A 11 -6.59 12.53 0.16
CA LYS A 11 -6.26 12.92 1.54
C LYS A 11 -4.78 12.73 1.84
N PHE A 12 -4.21 11.59 1.43
CA PHE A 12 -2.78 11.33 1.57
C PHE A 12 -1.93 12.37 0.84
N LEU A 13 -2.23 12.65 -0.42
CA LEU A 13 -1.50 13.62 -1.23
C LEU A 13 -1.67 15.06 -0.73
N LYS A 14 -2.83 15.41 -0.21
CA LYS A 14 -3.06 16.72 0.42
C LYS A 14 -2.21 16.89 1.68
N LYS A 15 -2.08 15.84 2.48
CA LYS A 15 -1.24 15.84 3.68
C LYS A 15 0.25 15.82 3.33
N TYR A 16 0.63 15.14 2.27
CA TYR A 16 2.01 14.96 1.82
C TYR A 16 2.21 15.37 0.35
N PRO A 17 2.12 16.67 0.04
CA PRO A 17 2.13 17.16 -1.34
C PRO A 17 3.47 16.96 -2.07
N GLY A 18 4.54 16.64 -1.34
CA GLY A 18 5.84 16.28 -1.94
C GLY A 18 5.91 14.89 -2.55
N THR A 19 4.86 14.07 -2.41
CA THR A 19 4.78 12.74 -3.00
C THR A 19 4.56 12.81 -4.50
N ILE A 20 5.31 12.01 -5.26
CA ILE A 20 5.20 11.93 -6.72
C ILE A 20 4.07 10.96 -7.08
N ALA A 21 2.99 11.48 -7.65
CA ALA A 21 1.86 10.68 -8.08
C ALA A 21 1.07 11.36 -9.21
N TRP A 22 0.74 10.59 -10.24
CA TRP A 22 -0.08 11.05 -11.36
C TRP A 22 -1.23 10.08 -11.65
N ARG A 23 -2.22 10.55 -12.38
CA ARG A 23 -3.37 9.74 -12.82
C ARG A 23 -4.04 8.98 -11.66
N VAL A 24 -4.08 9.62 -10.51
CA VAL A 24 -4.47 9.01 -9.22
C VAL A 24 -5.82 8.33 -9.28
N LYS A 25 -6.82 8.98 -9.89
CA LYS A 25 -8.17 8.43 -10.03
C LYS A 25 -8.19 7.11 -10.83
N LYS A 26 -7.39 7.04 -11.89
CA LYS A 26 -7.31 5.82 -12.74
C LYS A 26 -6.64 4.68 -12.00
N HIS A 27 -5.56 4.95 -11.28
CA HIS A 27 -4.87 3.94 -10.47
C HIS A 27 -5.73 3.46 -9.31
N ALA A 28 -6.38 4.38 -8.60
CA ALA A 28 -7.29 4.06 -7.50
C ALA A 28 -8.46 3.18 -7.94
N SER A 29 -8.98 3.39 -9.16
CA SER A 29 -10.09 2.60 -9.70
C SER A 29 -9.76 1.11 -9.85
N VAL A 30 -8.48 0.77 -10.06
CA VAL A 30 -8.03 -0.63 -10.17
C VAL A 30 -8.23 -1.33 -8.82
N ILE A 31 -7.81 -0.71 -7.74
CA ILE A 31 -8.01 -1.25 -6.38
C ILE A 31 -9.48 -1.28 -6.00
N GLN A 32 -10.21 -0.20 -6.28
CA GLN A 32 -11.62 -0.07 -5.90
C GLN A 32 -12.48 -1.23 -6.39
N ARG A 33 -12.20 -1.76 -7.57
CA ARG A 33 -12.93 -2.90 -8.15
C ARG A 33 -12.67 -4.22 -7.43
N HIS A 34 -11.58 -4.32 -6.66
CA HIS A 34 -11.13 -5.56 -6.02
C HIS A 34 -11.40 -5.57 -4.51
N ILE A 35 -11.82 -4.45 -3.92
CA ILE A 35 -12.21 -4.41 -2.51
C ILE A 35 -13.57 -5.09 -2.36
N ASN A 36 -13.63 -6.14 -1.55
CA ASN A 36 -14.87 -6.85 -1.24
C ASN A 36 -15.77 -6.04 -0.29
N ASP A 37 -17.06 -6.33 -0.29
CA ASP A 37 -18.03 -5.60 0.52
C ASP A 37 -17.78 -5.73 2.03
N ASP A 38 -17.20 -6.83 2.44
CA ASP A 38 -16.84 -7.14 3.84
C ASP A 38 -15.42 -6.70 4.24
N GLU A 39 -14.69 -6.03 3.35
CA GLU A 39 -13.38 -5.49 3.67
C GLU A 39 -13.46 -4.07 4.21
N VAL A 40 -12.66 -3.80 5.24
CA VAL A 40 -12.46 -2.47 5.83
C VAL A 40 -11.10 -1.95 5.42
N VAL A 41 -11.06 -0.77 4.82
CA VAL A 41 -9.81 -0.08 4.47
C VAL A 41 -9.19 0.52 5.73
N LEU A 42 -7.99 0.09 6.06
CA LEU A 42 -7.26 0.54 7.25
C LEU A 42 -6.28 1.66 6.94
N TYR A 43 -5.58 1.58 5.79
CA TYR A 43 -4.62 2.58 5.38
C TYR A 43 -4.45 2.60 3.86
N THR A 44 -4.18 3.78 3.32
CA THR A 44 -3.93 3.97 1.88
C THR A 44 -2.78 4.93 1.69
N PHE A 45 -1.83 4.57 0.84
CA PHE A 45 -0.82 5.49 0.35
C PHE A 45 -0.52 5.24 -1.12
N ILE A 46 0.26 6.13 -1.74
CA ILE A 46 0.51 6.12 -3.17
C ILE A 46 1.96 6.55 -3.44
N GLY A 47 2.59 5.93 -4.43
CA GLY A 47 3.96 6.23 -4.82
C GLY A 47 4.31 5.59 -6.16
N GLN A 48 5.61 5.53 -6.47
CA GLN A 48 6.13 4.97 -7.73
C GLN A 48 6.71 3.57 -7.48
N LYS A 49 6.13 2.55 -8.10
CA LYS A 49 6.59 1.16 -7.91
C LYS A 49 7.75 0.82 -8.84
N ASP A 50 8.82 0.27 -8.26
CA ASP A 50 9.99 -0.31 -8.95
C ASP A 50 10.67 0.60 -9.97
N THR A 51 10.53 1.92 -9.82
CA THR A 51 11.20 2.88 -10.69
C THR A 51 11.68 4.09 -9.92
N MET A 52 12.86 4.58 -10.28
CA MET A 52 13.37 5.89 -9.85
C MET A 52 12.97 6.99 -10.84
N LEU A 53 12.42 6.61 -12.00
CA LEU A 53 11.96 7.54 -13.02
C LEU A 53 10.58 8.08 -12.68
N ILE A 54 10.40 9.35 -12.94
CA ILE A 54 9.13 10.05 -12.77
C ILE A 54 8.25 9.73 -13.99
N GLN A 55 7.37 8.74 -13.85
CA GLN A 55 6.48 8.30 -14.93
C GLN A 55 5.05 8.08 -14.45
N PRO A 56 4.05 8.64 -15.17
CA PRO A 56 2.64 8.56 -14.77
C PRO A 56 2.10 7.12 -14.64
N PHE A 57 2.64 6.20 -15.42
CA PHE A 57 2.18 4.80 -15.46
C PHE A 57 2.77 3.91 -14.36
N PHE A 58 3.78 4.37 -13.64
CA PHE A 58 4.38 3.66 -12.51
C PHE A 58 3.78 4.06 -11.16
N THR A 59 2.94 5.09 -11.13
CA THR A 59 2.18 5.43 -9.95
C THR A 59 1.30 4.24 -9.54
N THR A 60 1.47 3.81 -8.31
CA THR A 60 0.79 2.62 -7.77
C THR A 60 0.10 2.99 -6.46
N VAL A 61 -1.12 2.56 -6.31
CA VAL A 61 -1.89 2.71 -5.07
C VAL A 61 -1.70 1.48 -4.21
N ILE A 62 -1.42 1.69 -2.94
CA ILE A 62 -1.27 0.64 -1.94
C ILE A 62 -2.36 0.82 -0.89
N VAL A 63 -3.12 -0.25 -0.63
CA VAL A 63 -4.20 -0.26 0.35
C VAL A 63 -4.02 -1.44 1.29
N PHE A 64 -4.08 -1.16 2.59
CA PHE A 64 -4.20 -2.18 3.62
C PHE A 64 -5.65 -2.29 4.06
N THR A 65 -6.18 -3.49 3.98
CA THR A 65 -7.50 -3.82 4.52
C THR A 65 -7.37 -4.72 5.76
N ASN A 66 -8.47 -4.98 6.41
CA ASN A 66 -8.49 -5.94 7.52
C ASN A 66 -8.19 -7.40 7.10
N LYS A 67 -8.01 -7.67 5.80
CA LYS A 67 -7.75 -9.01 5.26
C LYS A 67 -6.43 -9.14 4.51
N ARG A 68 -5.98 -8.05 3.85
CA ARG A 68 -4.84 -8.14 2.92
C ARG A 68 -4.28 -6.77 2.55
N MET A 69 -3.09 -6.79 1.94
CA MET A 69 -2.51 -5.65 1.26
C MET A 69 -2.82 -5.75 -0.24
N LEU A 70 -3.27 -4.65 -0.83
CA LEU A 70 -3.60 -4.54 -2.26
C LEU A 70 -2.68 -3.52 -2.92
N LEU A 71 -2.13 -3.87 -4.09
CA LEU A 71 -1.40 -2.95 -4.95
C LEU A 71 -2.08 -2.89 -6.30
N GLY A 72 -2.23 -1.70 -6.85
CA GLY A 72 -2.85 -1.56 -8.17
C GLY A 72 -2.45 -0.31 -8.91
N ARG A 73 -2.38 -0.43 -10.22
CA ARG A 73 -2.15 0.68 -11.13
C ARG A 73 -2.77 0.43 -12.50
N LYS A 74 -3.09 1.50 -13.20
CA LYS A 74 -3.49 1.45 -14.61
C LYS A 74 -2.24 1.56 -15.47
N LYS A 75 -1.94 0.53 -16.23
CA LYS A 75 -0.82 0.50 -17.17
C LYS A 75 -1.18 1.19 -18.49
N TYR A 76 -0.17 1.36 -19.33
CA TYR A 76 -0.32 1.84 -20.70
C TYR A 76 -1.25 0.92 -21.51
N LEU A 77 -1.92 1.48 -22.52
CA LEU A 77 -2.88 0.76 -23.40
C LEU A 77 -4.04 0.08 -22.66
N GLY A 78 -4.52 0.67 -21.59
CA GLY A 78 -5.71 0.19 -20.88
C GLY A 78 -5.50 -1.05 -20.01
N ARG A 79 -4.31 -1.60 -19.95
CA ARG A 79 -3.97 -2.71 -19.04
C ARG A 79 -4.00 -2.28 -17.59
N SER A 80 -4.24 -3.23 -16.70
CA SER A 80 -4.17 -3.00 -15.26
C SER A 80 -3.19 -3.98 -14.62
N PHE A 81 -2.46 -3.48 -13.63
CA PHE A 81 -1.69 -4.31 -12.70
C PHE A 81 -2.43 -4.36 -11.37
N TYR A 82 -2.56 -5.54 -10.82
CA TYR A 82 -3.16 -5.76 -9.52
C TYR A 82 -2.49 -6.95 -8.84
N THR A 83 -2.18 -6.80 -7.57
CA THR A 83 -1.73 -7.91 -6.73
C THR A 83 -2.35 -7.82 -5.34
N SER A 84 -2.58 -8.97 -4.76
CA SER A 84 -3.12 -9.14 -3.41
C SER A 84 -2.14 -9.96 -2.58
N ILE A 85 -1.78 -9.44 -1.42
CA ILE A 85 -0.81 -10.04 -0.51
C ILE A 85 -1.46 -10.18 0.86
N THR A 86 -1.68 -11.42 1.28
CA THR A 86 -2.22 -11.72 2.61
C THR A 86 -1.14 -11.50 3.69
N PRO A 87 -1.51 -11.28 4.96
CA PRO A 87 -0.54 -10.98 6.02
C PRO A 87 0.56 -12.03 6.20
N ASP A 88 0.23 -13.31 6.01
CA ASP A 88 1.17 -14.42 6.09
C ASP A 88 2.21 -14.44 4.95
N MET A 89 1.96 -13.72 3.86
CA MET A 89 2.87 -13.58 2.72
C MET A 89 3.82 -12.37 2.86
N LEU A 90 3.58 -11.48 3.80
CA LEU A 90 4.39 -10.29 4.05
C LEU A 90 5.53 -10.65 5.00
N ASN A 91 6.78 -10.65 4.50
CA ASN A 91 7.95 -11.03 5.29
C ASN A 91 8.50 -9.86 6.10
N ASP A 92 8.82 -8.77 5.43
CA ASP A 92 9.46 -7.61 6.06
C ASP A 92 9.25 -6.35 5.22
N PHE A 93 9.58 -5.21 5.81
CA PHE A 93 9.64 -3.95 5.10
C PHE A 93 10.76 -3.07 5.68
N GLU A 94 11.31 -2.18 4.84
CA GLU A 94 12.35 -1.25 5.22
C GLU A 94 12.06 0.15 4.66
N ILE A 95 12.13 1.15 5.52
CA ILE A 95 11.99 2.56 5.14
C ILE A 95 13.39 3.12 4.82
N ARG A 96 13.50 3.81 3.70
CA ARG A 96 14.73 4.50 3.30
C ARG A 96 14.46 5.96 2.99
N THR A 97 15.34 6.83 3.47
CA THR A 97 15.29 8.26 3.19
C THR A 97 16.40 8.62 2.21
N GLY A 98 16.02 9.05 1.02
CA GLY A 98 16.94 9.56 0.01
C GLY A 98 17.17 11.08 0.13
N LEU A 99 17.86 11.66 -0.84
CA LEU A 99 18.18 13.09 -0.86
C LEU A 99 16.90 13.95 -1.01
N PHE A 100 16.02 13.60 -1.95
CA PHE A 100 14.79 14.34 -2.26
C PHE A 100 13.52 13.65 -1.80
N PHE A 101 13.50 12.31 -1.86
CA PHE A 101 12.33 11.50 -1.59
C PHE A 101 12.64 10.37 -0.61
N GLY A 102 11.60 9.82 -0.04
CA GLY A 102 11.65 8.56 0.68
C GLY A 102 11.20 7.38 -0.18
N SER A 103 11.55 6.20 0.27
CA SER A 103 11.09 4.95 -0.32
C SER A 103 10.78 3.92 0.76
N ILE A 104 9.95 2.96 0.40
CA ILE A 104 9.70 1.77 1.21
C ILE A 104 9.99 0.53 0.37
N GLU A 105 10.79 -0.35 0.89
CA GLU A 105 11.11 -1.66 0.34
C GLU A 105 10.25 -2.70 1.05
N ILE A 106 9.53 -3.49 0.29
CA ILE A 106 8.61 -4.49 0.84
C ILE A 106 8.97 -5.87 0.28
N ASP A 107 9.24 -6.79 1.19
CA ASP A 107 9.56 -8.18 0.89
C ASP A 107 8.37 -9.08 1.18
N THR A 108 7.97 -9.85 0.18
CA THR A 108 6.85 -10.79 0.28
C THR A 108 7.23 -12.16 -0.28
N VAL A 109 6.43 -13.16 0.01
CA VAL A 109 6.61 -14.52 -0.54
C VAL A 109 6.51 -14.53 -2.08
N LYS A 110 5.71 -13.63 -2.66
CA LYS A 110 5.52 -13.55 -4.12
C LYS A 110 6.61 -12.76 -4.82
N GLU A 111 6.96 -11.61 -4.27
CA GLU A 111 7.86 -10.65 -4.91
C GLU A 111 8.48 -9.71 -3.88
N HIS A 112 9.59 -9.13 -4.27
CA HIS A 112 10.24 -8.01 -3.60
C HIS A 112 10.02 -6.76 -4.45
N PHE A 113 9.59 -5.66 -3.87
CA PHE A 113 9.35 -4.42 -4.61
C PHE A 113 9.64 -3.17 -3.77
N ILE A 114 9.83 -2.06 -4.47
CA ILE A 114 10.14 -0.77 -3.87
C ILE A 114 9.10 0.25 -4.30
N ILE A 115 8.58 1.03 -3.35
CA ILE A 115 7.75 2.21 -3.61
C ILE A 115 8.61 3.45 -3.39
N ASN A 116 8.85 4.18 -4.46
CA ASN A 116 9.67 5.40 -4.50
C ASN A 116 8.82 6.67 -4.61
N GLY A 117 9.47 7.82 -4.59
CA GLY A 117 8.83 9.11 -4.80
C GLY A 117 7.92 9.56 -3.66
N LEU A 118 8.07 8.98 -2.49
CA LEU A 118 7.31 9.33 -1.30
C LEU A 118 7.85 10.64 -0.70
N SER A 119 6.94 11.49 -0.21
CA SER A 119 7.35 12.61 0.64
C SER A 119 8.07 12.07 1.88
N LYS A 120 9.23 12.64 2.21
CA LYS A 120 9.98 12.24 3.42
C LYS A 120 9.13 12.38 4.69
N LYS A 121 8.24 13.36 4.73
CA LYS A 121 7.33 13.60 5.85
C LYS A 121 6.30 12.49 6.03
N SER A 122 6.00 11.72 4.99
CA SER A 122 5.04 10.61 5.03
C SER A 122 5.61 9.32 5.62
N LEU A 123 6.92 9.18 5.68
CA LEU A 123 7.58 7.91 6.02
C LEU A 123 7.23 7.42 7.43
N GLY A 124 7.17 8.31 8.41
CA GLY A 124 6.80 7.94 9.78
C GLY A 124 5.37 7.40 9.87
N GLU A 125 4.41 8.03 9.19
CA GLU A 125 3.02 7.56 9.17
C GLU A 125 2.87 6.21 8.45
N ILE A 126 3.58 6.04 7.33
CA ILE A 126 3.59 4.78 6.58
C ILE A 126 4.17 3.65 7.45
N GLU A 127 5.32 3.89 8.06
CA GLU A 127 5.97 2.93 8.96
C GLU A 127 5.06 2.52 10.12
N ASP A 128 4.48 3.48 10.81
CA ASP A 128 3.56 3.23 11.92
C ASP A 128 2.32 2.43 11.48
N SER A 129 1.76 2.77 10.34
CA SER A 129 0.56 2.11 9.80
C SER A 129 0.83 0.66 9.43
N ILE A 130 1.96 0.38 8.79
CA ILE A 130 2.36 -0.99 8.43
C ILE A 130 2.72 -1.79 9.67
N SER A 131 3.46 -1.21 10.61
CA SER A 131 3.83 -1.87 11.87
C SER A 131 2.61 -2.26 12.69
N LYS A 132 1.63 -1.37 12.83
CA LYS A 132 0.36 -1.66 13.50
C LYS A 132 -0.41 -2.78 12.81
N TYR A 133 -0.46 -2.75 11.47
CA TYR A 133 -1.10 -3.79 10.69
C TYR A 133 -0.49 -5.17 10.97
N LEU A 134 0.83 -5.28 10.91
CA LEU A 134 1.55 -6.54 11.16
C LEU A 134 1.39 -7.04 12.58
N ILE A 135 1.46 -6.16 13.57
CA ILE A 135 1.27 -6.51 14.99
C ILE A 135 -0.14 -7.05 15.21
N ASN A 136 -1.16 -6.37 14.70
CA ASN A 136 -2.54 -6.78 14.84
C ASN A 136 -2.81 -8.15 14.19
N GLU A 137 -2.23 -8.41 13.03
CA GLU A 137 -2.35 -9.71 12.36
C GLU A 137 -1.67 -10.84 13.14
N LYS A 138 -0.49 -10.59 13.72
CA LYS A 138 0.18 -11.57 14.61
C LYS A 138 -0.68 -11.91 15.84
N ILE A 139 -1.30 -10.91 16.45
CA ILE A 139 -2.19 -11.11 17.61
C ILE A 139 -3.40 -11.97 17.23
N LYS A 140 -4.01 -11.74 16.07
CA LYS A 140 -5.13 -12.54 15.58
C LYS A 140 -4.73 -14.01 15.39
N ILE A 141 -3.57 -14.26 14.78
CA ILE A 141 -3.05 -15.62 14.56
C ILE A 141 -2.83 -16.34 15.90
N LEU A 142 -2.25 -15.66 16.90
CA LEU A 142 -2.01 -16.23 18.21
C LEU A 142 -3.30 -16.56 18.96
N LYS A 143 -4.30 -15.71 18.88
CA LYS A 143 -5.64 -15.95 19.47
C LYS A 143 -6.31 -17.16 18.85
N ASN A 144 -6.35 -17.24 17.51
CA ASN A 144 -6.96 -18.36 16.79
C ASN A 144 -6.27 -19.69 17.12
N ARG A 145 -4.95 -19.71 17.29
CA ARG A 145 -4.22 -20.93 17.70
C ARG A 145 -4.60 -21.40 19.10
N LYS A 146 -4.81 -20.46 20.03
CA LYS A 146 -5.25 -20.81 21.40
C LYS A 146 -6.65 -21.43 21.39
N GLU A 147 -7.57 -20.85 20.65
CA GLU A 147 -8.94 -21.37 20.52
C GLU A 147 -9.00 -22.74 19.84
N THR A 148 -8.09 -23.05 18.92
CA THR A 148 -8.03 -24.34 18.23
C THR A 148 -7.42 -25.45 19.11
N ASN A 149 -6.61 -25.07 20.11
CA ASN A 149 -5.95 -26.02 21.03
C ASN A 149 -6.73 -26.23 22.35
N GLU A 150 -7.83 -25.59 22.52
CA GLU A 150 -8.80 -25.82 23.61
C GLU A 150 -9.96 -26.70 23.13
#